data_f8e4b198b664eb209063ca6d622cf06f
#
_entry.id   f8e4b198b664eb209063ca6d622cf06f
#
_cell.length_a   1.000
_cell.length_b   1.000
_cell.length_c   1.000
_cell.angle_alpha   90.00
_cell.angle_beta   90.00
_cell.angle_gamma   90.00
#
_symmetry.space_group_name_H-M   'P 1'
#
loop_
_entity.id
_entity.type
_entity.pdbx_description
1 polymer ?
#
loop_
_entity_poly.entity_id
_entity_poly.type
_entity_poly.pdbx_seq_one_letter_code
_entity_poly.pdbx_strand_id
1 'polypeptide(L)'
;MKKYIAYIHQIFVVEKSAAFSSPGHEEIELALVRLSRYTKDSFYLDLAAHFINMRGTAEDVQDHFEHNQSHLPVREQEEAVGHAVRALYLYTGMAMLAKDTQDNTLLAACRTLFEDIISRKMYVTGGVGSTSIGESFTNPFDLPNDTAYAETCAAIAMMFFGRALSENEPDSRYADVIERAFYNNVLSGISLDGKRFFYENTLEINLNEHFENDYGKP
;
A
#
# COMPACT_ATOMS: atom_id res chain seq x y z
N MET A 1 -18.04 15.77 -2.90
CA MET A 1 -17.20 14.76 -3.52
C MET A 1 -17.19 14.85 -5.05
N LYS A 2 -18.31 14.75 -5.81
CA LYS A 2 -18.33 14.80 -7.30
C LYS A 2 -17.56 16.00 -7.90
N LYS A 3 -17.80 17.22 -7.40
CA LYS A 3 -17.10 18.44 -7.89
C LYS A 3 -15.57 18.36 -7.65
N TYR A 4 -15.14 17.80 -6.56
CA TYR A 4 -13.72 17.65 -6.23
C TYR A 4 -13.04 16.66 -7.18
N ILE A 5 -13.66 15.51 -7.44
CA ILE A 5 -13.11 14.53 -8.39
C ILE A 5 -13.12 15.06 -9.83
N ALA A 6 -14.16 15.81 -10.22
CA ALA A 6 -14.18 16.48 -11.53
C ALA A 6 -13.03 17.49 -11.67
N TYR A 7 -12.68 18.20 -10.59
CA TYR A 7 -11.53 19.09 -10.57
C TYR A 7 -10.20 18.32 -10.67
N ILE A 8 -10.05 17.19 -9.94
CA ILE A 8 -8.88 16.32 -10.07
C ILE A 8 -8.74 15.83 -11.52
N HIS A 9 -9.81 15.34 -12.13
CA HIS A 9 -9.81 14.92 -13.52
C HIS A 9 -9.38 16.05 -14.45
N GLN A 10 -9.91 17.28 -14.25
CA GLN A 10 -9.56 18.44 -15.05
C GLN A 10 -8.05 18.73 -15.00
N ILE A 11 -7.48 18.78 -13.80
CA ILE A 11 -6.07 19.13 -13.59
C ILE A 11 -5.11 18.05 -14.08
N PHE A 12 -5.37 16.77 -13.72
CA PHE A 12 -4.43 15.68 -14.00
C PHE A 12 -4.58 15.09 -15.40
N VAL A 13 -5.80 15.04 -15.93
CA VAL A 13 -6.07 14.31 -17.18
C VAL A 13 -6.28 15.26 -18.36
N VAL A 14 -7.10 16.31 -18.19
CA VAL A 14 -7.48 17.19 -19.28
C VAL A 14 -6.42 18.27 -19.53
N GLU A 15 -6.10 19.05 -18.50
CA GLU A 15 -5.15 20.15 -18.60
C GLU A 15 -3.70 19.69 -18.47
N LYS A 16 -3.47 18.59 -17.74
CA LYS A 16 -2.13 18.10 -17.37
C LYS A 16 -1.28 19.20 -16.73
N SER A 17 -1.93 20.04 -15.91
CA SER A 17 -1.32 21.22 -15.30
C SER A 17 -0.74 20.95 -13.89
N ALA A 18 -0.91 19.76 -13.35
CA ALA A 18 -0.24 19.33 -12.12
C ALA A 18 1.27 19.16 -12.35
N ALA A 19 2.06 19.34 -11.28
CA ALA A 19 3.50 19.13 -11.32
C ALA A 19 3.92 17.65 -11.44
N PHE A 20 2.97 16.73 -11.27
CA PHE A 20 3.17 15.27 -11.33
C PHE A 20 1.92 14.60 -11.92
N SER A 21 2.08 13.35 -12.36
CA SER A 21 1.07 12.65 -13.17
C SER A 21 -0.04 11.99 -12.35
N SER A 22 0.16 11.79 -11.06
CA SER A 22 -0.83 11.20 -10.15
C SER A 22 -0.86 11.96 -8.82
N PRO A 23 -1.97 11.95 -8.07
CA PRO A 23 -2.04 12.52 -6.73
C PRO A 23 -1.01 11.88 -5.79
N GLY A 24 -0.58 12.62 -4.76
CA GLY A 24 0.58 12.32 -3.93
C GLY A 24 0.59 10.93 -3.27
N HIS A 25 -0.26 10.68 -2.25
CA HIS A 25 -0.35 9.36 -1.64
C HIS A 25 -1.29 8.44 -2.43
N GLU A 26 -0.94 7.17 -2.58
CA GLU A 26 -1.69 6.15 -3.31
C GLU A 26 -2.89 5.65 -2.49
N GLU A 27 -3.98 6.38 -2.54
CA GLU A 27 -5.25 6.02 -1.90
C GLU A 27 -6.43 6.32 -2.81
N ILE A 28 -6.23 7.27 -3.72
CA ILE A 28 -7.30 7.73 -4.60
C ILE A 28 -7.76 6.63 -5.55
N GLU A 29 -6.87 5.75 -5.98
CA GLU A 29 -7.16 4.69 -6.93
C GLU A 29 -8.21 3.72 -6.36
N LEU A 30 -7.97 3.20 -5.17
CA LEU A 30 -8.95 2.33 -4.49
C LEU A 30 -10.25 3.07 -4.13
N ALA A 31 -10.15 4.34 -3.76
CA ALA A 31 -11.32 5.16 -3.43
C ALA A 31 -12.20 5.38 -4.66
N LEU A 32 -11.61 5.62 -5.83
CA LEU A 32 -12.31 5.79 -7.10
C LEU A 32 -13.00 4.48 -7.54
N VAL A 33 -12.33 3.32 -7.43
CA VAL A 33 -12.96 2.02 -7.72
C VAL A 33 -14.17 1.81 -6.83
N ARG A 34 -14.05 2.06 -5.51
CA ARG A 34 -15.17 1.95 -4.57
C ARG A 34 -16.30 2.92 -4.91
N LEU A 35 -15.96 4.13 -5.31
CA LEU A 35 -16.96 5.13 -5.69
C LEU A 35 -17.69 4.73 -6.97
N SER A 36 -16.99 4.17 -7.96
CA SER A 36 -17.62 3.58 -9.16
C SER A 36 -18.60 2.48 -8.79
N ARG A 37 -18.20 1.55 -7.94
CA ARG A 37 -19.09 0.46 -7.46
C ARG A 37 -20.34 1.00 -6.76
N TYR A 38 -20.20 2.06 -5.95
CA TYR A 38 -21.30 2.66 -5.21
C TYR A 38 -22.24 3.46 -6.11
N THR A 39 -21.69 4.30 -7.00
CA THR A 39 -22.47 5.22 -7.86
C THR A 39 -22.96 4.58 -9.14
N LYS A 40 -22.38 3.45 -9.56
CA LYS A 40 -22.56 2.81 -10.88
C LYS A 40 -22.15 3.70 -12.05
N ASP A 41 -21.22 4.62 -11.82
CA ASP A 41 -20.69 5.55 -12.80
C ASP A 41 -19.27 5.13 -13.18
N SER A 42 -19.07 4.74 -14.44
CA SER A 42 -17.77 4.26 -14.95
C SER A 42 -16.70 5.34 -14.96
N PHE A 43 -17.09 6.62 -14.97
CA PHE A 43 -16.14 7.75 -14.95
C PHE A 43 -15.08 7.59 -13.83
N TYR A 44 -15.49 7.12 -12.64
CA TYR A 44 -14.55 6.93 -11.54
C TYR A 44 -13.63 5.73 -11.74
N LEU A 45 -14.14 4.67 -12.38
CA LEU A 45 -13.32 3.50 -12.72
C LEU A 45 -12.27 3.85 -13.77
N ASP A 46 -12.67 4.60 -14.80
CA ASP A 46 -11.79 5.07 -15.87
C ASP A 46 -10.69 5.98 -15.32
N LEU A 47 -11.01 6.85 -14.36
CA LEU A 47 -10.04 7.71 -13.71
C LEU A 47 -9.07 6.91 -12.80
N ALA A 48 -9.56 5.90 -12.08
CA ALA A 48 -8.68 4.99 -11.33
C ALA A 48 -7.71 4.24 -12.26
N ALA A 49 -8.23 3.73 -13.37
CA ALA A 49 -7.44 3.07 -14.40
C ALA A 49 -6.39 4.01 -15.00
N HIS A 50 -6.73 5.28 -15.22
CA HIS A 50 -5.78 6.28 -15.71
C HIS A 50 -4.59 6.42 -14.75
N PHE A 51 -4.82 6.64 -13.47
CA PHE A 51 -3.73 6.82 -12.50
C PHE A 51 -2.87 5.56 -12.34
N ILE A 52 -3.49 4.38 -12.28
CA ILE A 52 -2.77 3.11 -12.19
C ILE A 52 -1.91 2.87 -13.45
N ASN A 53 -2.49 3.08 -14.64
CA ASN A 53 -1.80 2.80 -15.89
C ASN A 53 -0.72 3.84 -16.24
N MET A 54 -0.85 5.06 -15.74
CA MET A 54 0.13 6.11 -15.94
C MET A 54 1.41 5.86 -15.12
N ARG A 55 1.25 5.28 -13.92
CA ARG A 55 2.35 5.12 -12.95
C ARG A 55 3.50 4.30 -13.50
N GLY A 56 4.71 4.86 -13.41
CA GLY A 56 5.95 4.26 -13.86
C GLY A 56 6.14 4.21 -15.38
N THR A 57 5.26 4.82 -16.16
CA THR A 57 5.45 4.93 -17.62
C THR A 57 6.43 6.06 -17.95
N ALA A 58 6.91 6.11 -19.21
CA ALA A 58 7.78 7.20 -19.68
C ALA A 58 7.13 8.59 -19.61
N GLU A 59 5.79 8.66 -19.51
CA GLU A 59 5.04 9.92 -19.37
C GLU A 59 4.80 10.29 -17.89
N ASP A 60 5.13 9.40 -16.95
CA ASP A 60 4.95 9.65 -15.52
C ASP A 60 6.03 10.61 -15.01
N VAL A 61 5.59 11.76 -14.53
CA VAL A 61 6.48 12.78 -13.95
C VAL A 61 6.42 12.67 -12.44
N GLN A 62 7.42 11.99 -11.85
CA GLN A 62 7.54 11.79 -10.41
C GLN A 62 8.99 12.04 -9.95
N ASP A 63 9.16 12.61 -8.75
CA ASP A 63 10.48 12.91 -8.19
C ASP A 63 11.10 11.76 -7.36
N HIS A 64 10.30 10.77 -6.96
CA HIS A 64 10.71 9.70 -6.03
C HIS A 64 10.28 8.33 -6.54
N PHE A 65 10.97 7.84 -7.54
CA PHE A 65 10.59 6.65 -8.32
C PHE A 65 10.22 5.41 -7.49
N GLU A 66 11.10 4.95 -6.58
CA GLU A 66 10.79 3.78 -5.75
C GLU A 66 9.82 4.12 -4.62
N HIS A 67 9.98 5.27 -3.99
CA HIS A 67 9.17 5.69 -2.84
C HIS A 67 7.66 5.67 -3.13
N ASN A 68 7.26 6.01 -4.34
CA ASN A 68 5.87 6.04 -4.79
C ASN A 68 5.54 4.99 -5.88
N GLN A 69 6.36 3.94 -5.98
CA GLN A 69 6.17 2.82 -6.91
C GLN A 69 6.11 3.22 -8.39
N SER A 70 6.76 4.35 -8.76
CA SER A 70 6.81 4.80 -10.16
C SER A 70 8.12 4.44 -10.89
N HIS A 71 8.94 3.56 -10.31
CA HIS A 71 10.20 3.06 -10.88
C HIS A 71 10.01 2.21 -12.15
N LEU A 72 8.86 1.53 -12.28
CA LEU A 72 8.45 0.71 -13.42
C LEU A 72 6.94 0.80 -13.63
N PRO A 73 6.44 0.59 -14.86
CA PRO A 73 5.02 0.38 -15.08
C PRO A 73 4.46 -0.72 -14.16
N VAL A 74 3.29 -0.51 -13.59
CA VAL A 74 2.75 -1.39 -12.53
C VAL A 74 2.66 -2.86 -12.91
N ARG A 75 2.51 -3.18 -14.21
CA ARG A 75 2.46 -4.56 -14.69
C ARG A 75 3.83 -5.21 -14.87
N GLU A 76 4.90 -4.44 -14.79
CA GLU A 76 6.28 -4.88 -14.91
C GLU A 76 6.97 -4.98 -13.55
N GLN A 77 6.28 -4.56 -12.48
CA GLN A 77 6.81 -4.64 -11.12
C GLN A 77 6.76 -6.08 -10.60
N GLU A 78 7.91 -6.59 -10.22
CA GLU A 78 8.06 -7.96 -9.67
C GLU A 78 8.43 -7.95 -8.19
N GLU A 79 8.80 -6.79 -7.66
CA GLU A 79 9.27 -6.60 -6.30
C GLU A 79 8.57 -5.42 -5.62
N ALA A 80 8.18 -5.59 -4.37
CA ALA A 80 7.63 -4.51 -3.56
C ALA A 80 8.76 -3.61 -3.04
N VAL A 81 8.75 -2.34 -3.44
CA VAL A 81 9.78 -1.37 -3.10
C VAL A 81 9.18 -0.06 -2.59
N GLY A 82 10.00 0.76 -1.98
CA GLY A 82 9.62 2.09 -1.51
C GLY A 82 8.70 2.05 -0.30
N HIS A 83 7.94 3.11 -0.10
CA HIS A 83 7.10 3.28 1.08
C HIS A 83 6.01 2.20 1.17
N ALA A 84 6.02 1.43 2.27
CA ALA A 84 5.21 0.21 2.38
C ALA A 84 3.70 0.49 2.34
N VAL A 85 3.23 1.54 3.00
CA VAL A 85 1.80 1.90 3.00
C VAL A 85 1.35 2.32 1.61
N ARG A 86 2.11 3.18 0.94
CA ARG A 86 1.82 3.62 -0.44
C ARG A 86 1.72 2.44 -1.40
N ALA A 87 2.70 1.55 -1.36
CA ALA A 87 2.73 0.33 -2.18
C ALA A 87 1.47 -0.51 -1.97
N LEU A 88 1.12 -0.81 -0.73
CA LEU A 88 -0.02 -1.66 -0.41
C LEU A 88 -1.37 -1.03 -0.74
N TYR A 89 -1.50 0.28 -0.63
CA TYR A 89 -2.71 0.99 -1.11
C TYR A 89 -2.81 0.97 -2.63
N LEU A 90 -1.68 1.20 -3.35
CA LEU A 90 -1.64 1.06 -4.80
C LEU A 90 -2.03 -0.36 -5.23
N TYR A 91 -1.40 -1.39 -4.65
CA TYR A 91 -1.67 -2.79 -4.97
C TYR A 91 -3.11 -3.19 -4.65
N THR A 92 -3.69 -2.62 -3.60
CA THR A 92 -5.14 -2.77 -3.29
C THR A 92 -5.99 -2.20 -4.42
N GLY A 93 -5.69 -0.98 -4.86
CA GLY A 93 -6.37 -0.32 -6.00
C GLY A 93 -6.24 -1.14 -7.29
N MET A 94 -5.04 -1.64 -7.57
CA MET A 94 -4.76 -2.51 -8.73
C MET A 94 -5.60 -3.79 -8.69
N ALA A 95 -5.64 -4.50 -7.56
CA ALA A 95 -6.41 -5.74 -7.42
C ALA A 95 -7.92 -5.49 -7.55
N MET A 96 -8.42 -4.37 -7.00
CA MET A 96 -9.83 -3.99 -7.14
C MET A 96 -10.17 -3.61 -8.59
N LEU A 97 -9.31 -2.86 -9.27
CA LEU A 97 -9.47 -2.50 -10.67
C LEU A 97 -9.45 -3.76 -11.56
N ALA A 98 -8.48 -4.65 -11.34
CA ALA A 98 -8.37 -5.92 -12.07
C ALA A 98 -9.66 -6.75 -11.99
N LYS A 99 -10.29 -6.79 -10.82
CA LYS A 99 -11.59 -7.45 -10.62
C LYS A 99 -12.70 -6.83 -11.47
N ASP A 100 -12.83 -5.51 -11.42
CA ASP A 100 -13.96 -4.82 -12.04
C ASP A 100 -13.82 -4.72 -13.57
N THR A 101 -12.58 -4.76 -14.07
CA THR A 101 -12.25 -4.71 -15.51
C THR A 101 -11.93 -6.09 -16.10
N GLN A 102 -11.85 -7.14 -15.27
CA GLN A 102 -11.38 -8.48 -15.66
C GLN A 102 -9.98 -8.48 -16.31
N ASP A 103 -9.09 -7.57 -15.82
CA ASP A 103 -7.72 -7.44 -16.30
C ASP A 103 -6.81 -8.49 -15.64
N ASN A 104 -6.61 -9.61 -16.34
CA ASN A 104 -5.75 -10.69 -15.87
C ASN A 104 -4.27 -10.33 -15.81
N THR A 105 -3.81 -9.36 -16.59
CA THR A 105 -2.40 -8.93 -16.57
C THR A 105 -2.10 -8.11 -15.33
N LEU A 106 -3.03 -7.24 -14.95
CA LEU A 106 -2.94 -6.47 -13.71
C LEU A 106 -3.06 -7.38 -12.47
N LEU A 107 -3.95 -8.37 -12.53
CA LEU A 107 -4.07 -9.37 -11.47
C LEU A 107 -2.79 -10.22 -11.32
N ALA A 108 -2.14 -10.58 -12.42
CA ALA A 108 -0.88 -11.31 -12.38
C ALA A 108 0.23 -10.51 -11.68
N ALA A 109 0.37 -9.22 -11.97
CA ALA A 109 1.29 -8.34 -11.25
C ALA A 109 0.98 -8.28 -9.75
N CYS A 110 -0.30 -8.17 -9.37
CA CYS A 110 -0.70 -8.19 -7.97
C CYS A 110 -0.30 -9.49 -7.26
N ARG A 111 -0.45 -10.65 -7.91
CA ARG A 111 -0.01 -11.94 -7.35
C ARG A 111 1.49 -11.98 -7.13
N THR A 112 2.26 -11.53 -8.12
CA THR A 112 3.73 -11.48 -8.03
C THR A 112 4.19 -10.61 -6.86
N LEU A 113 3.61 -9.42 -6.72
CA LEU A 113 3.91 -8.50 -5.62
C LEU A 113 3.49 -9.06 -4.25
N PHE A 114 2.32 -9.70 -4.17
CA PHE A 114 1.88 -10.36 -2.95
C PHE A 114 2.85 -11.48 -2.55
N GLU A 115 3.26 -12.32 -3.50
CA GLU A 115 4.19 -13.42 -3.26
C GLU A 115 5.58 -12.90 -2.82
N ASP A 116 6.06 -11.84 -3.45
CA ASP A 116 7.30 -11.17 -3.03
C ASP A 116 7.25 -10.73 -1.57
N ILE A 117 6.17 -10.04 -1.19
CA ILE A 117 6.01 -9.55 0.18
C ILE A 117 5.97 -10.70 1.18
N ILE A 118 5.08 -11.67 0.99
CA ILE A 118 4.84 -12.71 2.00
C ILE A 118 6.00 -13.69 2.16
N SER A 119 6.78 -13.90 1.09
CA SER A 119 7.89 -14.85 1.11
C SER A 119 9.23 -14.24 1.52
N ARG A 120 9.42 -12.93 1.36
CA ARG A 120 10.73 -12.30 1.48
C ARG A 120 10.79 -11.03 2.33
N LYS A 121 9.64 -10.35 2.56
CA LYS A 121 9.60 -9.00 3.14
C LYS A 121 8.61 -8.83 4.29
N MET A 122 7.99 -9.91 4.74
CA MET A 122 7.04 -9.91 5.85
C MET A 122 7.67 -10.51 7.12
N TYR A 123 7.52 -9.80 8.21
CA TYR A 123 7.86 -10.28 9.53
C TYR A 123 6.93 -11.41 10.00
N VAL A 124 7.39 -12.19 10.98
CA VAL A 124 6.61 -13.29 11.58
C VAL A 124 5.27 -12.81 12.16
N THR A 125 5.21 -11.57 12.59
CA THR A 125 3.99 -10.90 13.09
C THR A 125 2.99 -10.52 11.99
N GLY A 126 3.39 -10.58 10.72
CA GLY A 126 2.59 -10.05 9.61
C GLY A 126 2.82 -8.57 9.34
N GLY A 127 3.73 -7.92 10.07
CA GLY A 127 4.19 -6.57 9.79
C GLY A 127 5.07 -6.52 8.54
N VAL A 128 5.10 -5.39 7.88
CA VAL A 128 5.91 -5.11 6.69
C VAL A 128 6.50 -3.71 6.76
N GLY A 129 7.59 -3.47 6.00
CA GLY A 129 8.36 -2.22 6.08
C GLY A 129 9.45 -2.31 7.13
N SER A 130 10.69 -2.56 6.69
CA SER A 130 11.80 -2.92 7.59
C SER A 130 12.57 -1.70 8.10
N THR A 131 12.39 -0.52 7.50
CA THR A 131 13.15 0.68 7.84
C THR A 131 12.27 1.91 8.02
N SER A 132 12.64 2.75 8.98
CA SER A 132 12.07 4.09 9.16
C SER A 132 12.52 5.08 8.07
N ILE A 133 13.61 4.77 7.36
CA ILE A 133 14.10 5.62 6.26
C ILE A 133 13.15 5.48 5.08
N GLY A 134 12.37 6.53 4.82
CA GLY A 134 11.33 6.51 3.80
C GLY A 134 10.17 5.56 4.12
N GLU A 135 10.08 5.01 5.34
CA GLU A 135 9.01 4.10 5.80
C GLU A 135 8.86 2.90 4.84
N SER A 136 10.01 2.31 4.44
CA SER A 136 10.11 1.53 3.21
C SER A 136 10.32 0.04 3.43
N PHE A 137 10.01 -0.71 2.38
CA PHE A 137 10.58 -2.04 2.18
C PHE A 137 12.10 -1.93 1.98
N THR A 138 12.82 -2.95 2.41
CA THR A 138 14.25 -3.14 2.15
C THR A 138 14.49 -4.33 1.23
N ASN A 139 15.74 -4.76 1.09
CA ASN A 139 16.11 -5.92 0.29
C ASN A 139 15.40 -7.21 0.79
N PRO A 140 15.21 -8.20 -0.09
CA PRO A 140 14.68 -9.50 0.31
C PRO A 140 15.41 -10.09 1.52
N PHE A 141 14.65 -10.58 2.52
CA PHE A 141 15.14 -11.17 3.77
C PHE A 141 15.90 -10.22 4.71
N ASP A 142 15.90 -8.93 4.44
CA ASP A 142 16.42 -7.91 5.34
C ASP A 142 15.31 -7.51 6.33
N LEU A 143 15.19 -8.28 7.40
CA LEU A 143 14.15 -8.20 8.42
C LEU A 143 14.76 -8.06 9.83
N PRO A 144 15.49 -6.98 10.11
CA PRO A 144 16.08 -6.75 11.43
C PRO A 144 14.98 -6.59 12.49
N ASN A 145 15.20 -7.10 13.71
CA ASN A 145 14.20 -7.06 14.77
C ASN A 145 14.17 -5.71 15.50
N ASP A 146 15.32 -5.11 15.72
CA ASP A 146 15.52 -3.90 16.50
C ASP A 146 15.14 -2.62 15.74
N THR A 147 15.38 -2.60 14.43
CA THR A 147 15.09 -1.47 13.55
C THR A 147 13.84 -1.66 12.68
N ALA A 148 13.09 -2.75 12.91
CA ALA A 148 11.84 -2.99 12.22
C ALA A 148 10.88 -1.81 12.42
N TYR A 149 10.53 -1.13 11.34
CA TYR A 149 9.52 -0.07 11.39
C TYR A 149 8.13 -0.66 11.54
N ALA A 150 7.79 -1.63 10.69
CA ALA A 150 6.57 -2.45 10.77
C ALA A 150 5.34 -1.63 11.21
N GLU A 151 5.10 -0.55 10.49
CA GLU A 151 4.06 0.43 10.78
C GLU A 151 2.68 -0.23 10.86
N THR A 152 1.88 0.18 11.84
CA THR A 152 0.49 -0.31 11.97
C THR A 152 -0.33 -0.03 10.71
N CYS A 153 -0.11 1.11 10.06
CA CYS A 153 -0.78 1.45 8.78
C CYS A 153 -0.42 0.45 7.68
N ALA A 154 0.84 0.00 7.61
CA ALA A 154 1.29 -0.97 6.62
C ALA A 154 0.63 -2.34 6.83
N ALA A 155 0.51 -2.78 8.09
CA ALA A 155 -0.21 -4.01 8.41
C ALA A 155 -1.70 -3.94 8.02
N ILE A 156 -2.37 -2.81 8.28
CA ILE A 156 -3.75 -2.57 7.85
C ILE A 156 -3.86 -2.58 6.32
N ALA A 157 -2.93 -1.91 5.62
CA ALA A 157 -2.92 -1.86 4.17
C ALA A 157 -2.67 -3.25 3.56
N MET A 158 -1.84 -4.10 4.21
CA MET A 158 -1.66 -5.50 3.81
C MET A 158 -2.95 -6.31 3.93
N MET A 159 -3.75 -6.06 4.96
CA MET A 159 -5.08 -6.68 5.09
C MET A 159 -6.02 -6.25 3.95
N PHE A 160 -5.98 -4.98 3.54
CA PHE A 160 -6.78 -4.49 2.42
C PHE A 160 -6.34 -5.13 1.10
N PHE A 161 -5.05 -5.28 0.89
CA PHE A 161 -4.51 -5.93 -0.30
C PHE A 161 -4.90 -7.41 -0.37
N GLY A 162 -4.69 -8.18 0.70
CA GLY A 162 -5.12 -9.58 0.79
C GLY A 162 -6.64 -9.72 0.57
N ARG A 163 -7.43 -8.82 1.15
CA ARG A 163 -8.88 -8.78 0.91
C ARG A 163 -9.23 -8.52 -0.55
N ALA A 164 -8.59 -7.56 -1.21
CA ALA A 164 -8.85 -7.25 -2.61
C ALA A 164 -8.47 -8.41 -3.54
N LEU A 165 -7.38 -9.13 -3.24
CA LEU A 165 -7.01 -10.35 -3.95
C LEU A 165 -8.04 -11.47 -3.76
N SER A 166 -8.53 -11.67 -2.54
CA SER A 166 -9.56 -12.69 -2.24
C SER A 166 -10.89 -12.44 -2.96
N GLU A 167 -11.18 -11.20 -3.35
CA GLU A 167 -12.34 -10.88 -4.20
C GLU A 167 -12.15 -11.34 -5.65
N ASN A 168 -10.90 -11.48 -6.13
CA ASN A 168 -10.59 -11.98 -7.46
C ASN A 168 -10.62 -13.50 -7.51
N GLU A 169 -9.99 -14.14 -6.54
CA GLU A 169 -9.85 -15.61 -6.50
C GLU A 169 -9.75 -16.11 -5.05
N PRO A 170 -10.30 -17.28 -4.73
CA PRO A 170 -10.16 -17.87 -3.41
C PRO A 170 -8.77 -18.49 -3.25
N ASP A 171 -7.98 -17.98 -2.30
CA ASP A 171 -6.71 -18.56 -1.85
C ASP A 171 -6.61 -18.39 -0.32
N SER A 172 -6.37 -19.48 0.41
CA SER A 172 -6.27 -19.45 1.87
C SER A 172 -5.12 -18.57 2.36
N ARG A 173 -4.06 -18.41 1.58
CA ARG A 173 -2.90 -17.59 1.93
C ARG A 173 -3.27 -16.12 2.15
N TYR A 174 -4.27 -15.61 1.40
CA TYR A 174 -4.78 -14.26 1.62
C TYR A 174 -5.41 -14.12 3.00
N ALA A 175 -6.22 -15.11 3.39
CA ALA A 175 -6.86 -15.13 4.71
C ALA A 175 -5.84 -15.30 5.84
N ASP A 176 -4.84 -16.18 5.68
CA ASP A 176 -3.78 -16.43 6.64
C ASP A 176 -2.96 -15.16 6.91
N VAL A 177 -2.64 -14.41 5.86
CA VAL A 177 -1.92 -13.13 5.97
C VAL A 177 -2.76 -12.07 6.66
N ILE A 178 -4.04 -11.95 6.30
CA ILE A 178 -4.97 -11.01 6.94
C ILE A 178 -5.08 -11.32 8.44
N GLU A 179 -5.26 -12.58 8.80
CA GLU A 179 -5.38 -13.01 10.20
C GLU A 179 -4.11 -12.70 10.97
N ARG A 180 -2.94 -13.05 10.41
CA ARG A 180 -1.64 -12.81 11.03
C ARG A 180 -1.39 -11.32 11.27
N ALA A 181 -1.56 -10.48 10.24
CA ALA A 181 -1.37 -9.04 10.35
C ALA A 181 -2.35 -8.43 11.37
N PHE A 182 -3.61 -8.88 11.35
CA PHE A 182 -4.63 -8.37 12.26
C PHE A 182 -4.32 -8.65 13.72
N TYR A 183 -4.07 -9.91 14.07
CA TYR A 183 -3.88 -10.30 15.49
C TYR A 183 -2.51 -9.91 16.03
N ASN A 184 -1.45 -10.03 15.22
CA ASN A 184 -0.08 -9.95 15.74
C ASN A 184 0.62 -8.63 15.42
N ASN A 185 0.02 -7.73 14.62
CA ASN A 185 0.58 -6.40 14.38
C ASN A 185 -0.44 -5.28 14.65
N VAL A 186 -1.69 -5.41 14.18
CA VAL A 186 -2.70 -4.35 14.37
C VAL A 186 -3.25 -4.39 15.80
N LEU A 187 -3.81 -5.52 16.24
CA LEU A 187 -4.42 -5.61 17.58
C LEU A 187 -3.37 -5.58 18.69
N SER A 188 -2.21 -6.20 18.50
CA SER A 188 -1.12 -6.15 19.48
C SER A 188 -0.57 -4.73 19.67
N GLY A 189 -0.69 -3.89 18.64
CA GLY A 189 -0.30 -2.48 18.68
C GLY A 189 -1.29 -1.57 19.40
N ILE A 190 -2.49 -2.04 19.76
CA ILE A 190 -3.54 -1.24 20.41
C ILE A 190 -3.51 -1.49 21.93
N SER A 191 -3.57 -0.40 22.71
CA SER A 191 -3.65 -0.51 24.17
C SER A 191 -4.94 -1.21 24.61
N LEU A 192 -4.91 -1.90 25.75
CA LEU A 192 -6.05 -2.66 26.27
C LEU A 192 -7.32 -1.80 26.50
N ASP A 193 -7.14 -0.50 26.73
CA ASP A 193 -8.25 0.44 26.87
C ASP A 193 -8.76 0.99 25.51
N GLY A 194 -8.13 0.59 24.39
CA GLY A 194 -8.48 0.98 23.04
C GLY A 194 -8.25 2.46 22.70
N LYS A 195 -7.48 3.20 23.51
CA LYS A 195 -7.32 4.66 23.36
C LYS A 195 -5.96 5.07 22.77
N ARG A 196 -5.03 4.17 22.68
CA ARG A 196 -3.65 4.42 22.22
C ARG A 196 -3.22 3.26 21.32
N PHE A 197 -2.27 3.53 20.44
CA PHE A 197 -1.66 2.52 19.59
C PHE A 197 -0.18 2.85 19.37
N PHE A 198 0.61 1.83 19.06
CA PHE A 198 1.95 2.00 18.54
C PHE A 198 1.90 2.34 17.05
N TYR A 199 2.68 3.32 16.64
CA TYR A 199 2.86 3.63 15.23
C TYR A 199 3.81 2.60 14.58
N GLU A 200 4.95 2.39 15.21
CA GLU A 200 5.98 1.42 14.85
C GLU A 200 5.87 0.18 15.74
N ASN A 201 6.12 -1.00 15.17
CA ASN A 201 6.02 -2.26 15.90
C ASN A 201 7.32 -3.05 15.76
N THR A 202 8.37 -2.61 16.44
CA THR A 202 9.65 -3.33 16.51
C THR A 202 9.49 -4.69 17.19
N LEU A 203 10.28 -5.68 16.76
CA LEU A 203 10.24 -7.02 17.36
C LEU A 203 11.21 -7.18 18.55
N GLU A 204 12.15 -6.26 18.66
CA GLU A 204 13.13 -6.21 19.75
C GLU A 204 13.20 -4.80 20.33
N ILE A 205 13.24 -4.67 21.64
CA ILE A 205 13.34 -3.39 22.33
C ILE A 205 14.66 -3.35 23.08
N ASN A 206 15.57 -2.46 22.68
CA ASN A 206 16.75 -2.12 23.44
C ASN A 206 16.42 -0.98 24.39
N LEU A 207 16.23 -1.29 25.67
CA LEU A 207 15.84 -0.31 26.69
C LEU A 207 16.84 0.81 26.85
N ASN A 208 18.13 0.60 26.57
CA ASN A 208 19.16 1.64 26.68
C ASN A 208 19.07 2.66 25.56
N GLU A 209 18.60 2.28 24.38
CA GLU A 209 18.45 3.17 23.23
C GLU A 209 17.10 3.87 23.21
N HIS A 210 16.03 3.21 23.68
CA HIS A 210 14.69 3.78 23.72
C HIS A 210 14.51 4.93 24.72
N PHE A 211 15.32 4.99 25.76
CA PHE A 211 15.32 6.11 26.72
C PHE A 211 16.04 7.35 26.20
N GLU A 212 16.90 7.22 25.20
CA GLU A 212 17.62 8.34 24.59
C GLU A 212 16.86 9.00 23.43
N ASN A 213 16.01 8.26 22.75
CA ASN A 213 15.14 8.78 21.72
C ASN A 213 13.83 9.28 22.34
N ASP A 214 13.72 10.60 22.44
CA ASP A 214 12.61 11.37 23.04
C ASP A 214 11.28 11.16 22.24
N TYR A 215 10.80 9.91 22.16
CA TYR A 215 9.49 9.58 21.62
C TYR A 215 8.43 9.85 22.69
N GLY A 216 7.95 11.08 22.65
CA GLY A 216 6.73 11.43 23.37
C GLY A 216 6.93 11.75 24.82
N LYS A 217 7.30 12.99 25.07
CA LYS A 217 6.78 13.63 26.29
C LYS A 217 5.26 13.57 26.23
N PRO A 218 4.60 13.20 27.35
CA PRO A 218 3.15 13.10 27.40
C PRO A 218 2.45 14.42 27.08
#